data_1c622c073239e6bb790c9b8082243195
#
_entry.id   1c622c073239e6bb790c9b8082243195
#
_cell.length_a   1.000
_cell.length_b   1.000
_cell.length_c   1.000
_cell.angle_alpha   90.00
_cell.angle_beta   90.00
_cell.angle_gamma   90.00
#
_symmetry.space_group_name_H-M   'P 1'
#
loop_
_entity.id
_entity.type
_entity.pdbx_description
1 polymer ?
#
loop_
_entity_poly.entity_id
_entity_poly.type
_entity_poly.pdbx_seq_one_letter_code
_entity_poly.pdbx_strand_id
1 'polypeptide(L)'
;MARRERSKAGVLDNISYAMSYGNELSEEKLYAIHAASLDVLMEIGVLPKEKYEDWRRGRIDYLERVCTVNLRKLSFIMREIRAYAQKSGLKPSVTVYKQWAVKKKSGQGHKPVIRLRFSKSGDPDIERWYSTHFVDAKKIAELKAQRMTEIAPNAAESAAEN
;
A
#
# COMPACT_ATOMS: atom_id res chain seq x y z
N MET A 1 12.74 23.73 -18.77
CA MET A 1 11.99 23.92 -17.49
C MET A 1 10.55 23.41 -17.55
N ALA A 2 9.78 23.73 -18.58
CA ALA A 2 8.37 23.31 -18.69
C ALA A 2 8.11 21.78 -18.66
N ARG A 3 9.05 20.97 -19.17
CA ARG A 3 8.94 19.49 -19.19
C ARG A 3 9.08 18.84 -17.81
N ARG A 4 9.83 19.48 -16.90
CA ARG A 4 10.04 19.01 -15.53
C ARG A 4 8.85 19.31 -14.63
N GLU A 5 8.21 20.45 -14.83
CA GLU A 5 7.01 20.87 -14.08
C GLU A 5 5.78 20.05 -14.46
N ARG A 6 5.59 19.73 -15.74
CA ARG A 6 4.50 18.86 -16.19
C ARG A 6 4.62 17.43 -15.63
N SER A 7 5.84 16.90 -15.52
CA SER A 7 6.06 15.58 -14.94
C SER A 7 5.73 15.56 -13.45
N LYS A 8 6.06 16.62 -12.72
CA LYS A 8 5.78 16.76 -11.29
C LYS A 8 4.27 16.88 -11.02
N ALA A 9 3.59 17.73 -11.75
CA ALA A 9 2.14 17.88 -11.65
C ALA A 9 1.42 16.56 -11.96
N GLY A 10 1.79 15.86 -13.04
CA GLY A 10 1.20 14.58 -13.40
C GLY A 10 1.38 13.49 -12.33
N VAL A 11 2.53 13.45 -11.67
CA VAL A 11 2.74 12.51 -10.55
C VAL A 11 1.83 12.83 -9.37
N LEU A 12 1.72 14.11 -9.00
CA LEU A 12 0.86 14.54 -7.90
C LEU A 12 -0.62 14.30 -8.20
N ASP A 13 -1.06 14.52 -9.42
CA ASP A 13 -2.43 14.25 -9.85
C ASP A 13 -2.75 12.74 -9.77
N ASN A 14 -1.83 11.89 -10.21
CA ASN A 14 -1.98 10.45 -10.12
C ASN A 14 -1.96 9.93 -8.67
N ILE A 15 -1.13 10.50 -7.82
CA ILE A 15 -1.11 10.19 -6.39
C ILE A 15 -2.44 10.60 -5.73
N SER A 16 -2.93 11.79 -6.04
CA SER A 16 -4.21 12.29 -5.55
C SER A 16 -5.38 11.40 -6.01
N TYR A 17 -5.37 10.98 -7.27
CA TYR A 17 -6.35 10.06 -7.83
C TYR A 17 -6.31 8.70 -7.14
N ALA A 18 -5.12 8.09 -7.02
CA ALA A 18 -4.97 6.80 -6.37
C ALA A 18 -5.41 6.82 -4.90
N MET A 19 -5.17 7.93 -4.21
CA MET A 19 -5.63 8.12 -2.83
C MET A 19 -7.14 8.35 -2.72
N SER A 20 -7.75 9.07 -3.66
CA SER A 20 -9.20 9.28 -3.69
C SER A 20 -9.97 8.01 -4.08
N TYR A 21 -9.39 7.18 -4.96
CA TYR A 21 -10.00 5.91 -5.37
C TYR A 21 -10.21 4.95 -4.19
N GLY A 22 -9.30 4.97 -3.21
CA GLY A 22 -9.46 4.22 -1.96
C GLY A 22 -10.69 4.61 -1.13
N ASN A 23 -11.29 5.77 -1.40
CA ASN A 23 -12.49 6.25 -0.71
C ASN A 23 -13.80 5.72 -1.29
N GLU A 24 -13.77 5.20 -2.52
CA GLU A 24 -14.97 4.67 -3.20
C GLU A 24 -15.14 3.16 -2.99
N LEU A 25 -14.26 2.52 -2.25
CA LEU A 25 -14.28 1.08 -2.03
C LEU A 25 -15.26 0.70 -0.93
N SER A 26 -15.88 -0.50 -1.05
CA SER A 26 -16.83 -1.06 -0.09
C SER A 26 -16.31 -1.08 1.35
N GLU A 27 -17.20 -1.09 2.33
CA GLU A 27 -16.86 -1.03 3.77
C GLU A 27 -15.81 -2.04 4.22
N GLU A 28 -15.79 -3.24 3.67
CA GLU A 28 -14.78 -4.26 3.99
C GLU A 28 -13.37 -3.86 3.54
N LYS A 29 -13.28 -3.09 2.46
CA LYS A 29 -12.02 -2.53 1.95
C LYS A 29 -11.66 -1.20 2.59
N LEU A 30 -12.60 -0.53 3.22
CA LEU A 30 -12.38 0.74 3.92
C LEU A 30 -11.47 0.60 5.15
N TYR A 31 -11.37 -0.60 5.75
CA TYR A 31 -10.36 -0.87 6.77
C TYR A 31 -8.93 -0.91 6.22
N ALA A 32 -8.81 -1.02 4.92
CA ALA A 32 -7.56 -0.95 4.20
C ALA A 32 -7.37 0.39 3.50
N ILE A 33 -8.00 1.48 3.98
CA ILE A 33 -7.73 2.82 3.45
C ILE A 33 -6.33 3.22 3.81
N HIS A 34 -5.43 2.73 3.02
CA HIS A 34 -4.05 3.11 3.01
C HIS A 34 -3.60 3.16 1.56
N ALA A 35 -2.93 4.21 1.19
CA ALA A 35 -2.20 4.23 -0.04
C ALA A 35 -0.88 3.50 0.21
N ALA A 36 -0.76 2.29 -0.31
CA ALA A 36 0.53 1.64 -0.39
C ALA A 36 1.37 2.34 -1.44
N SER A 37 2.63 2.61 -1.14
CA SER A 37 3.55 3.22 -2.11
C SER A 37 3.62 2.43 -3.41
N LEU A 38 3.56 1.10 -3.33
CA LEU A 38 3.57 0.23 -4.51
C LEU A 38 2.29 0.36 -5.37
N ASP A 39 1.14 0.58 -4.75
CA ASP A 39 -0.11 0.80 -5.48
C ASP A 39 -0.04 2.09 -6.29
N VAL A 40 0.54 3.14 -5.72
CA VAL A 40 0.78 4.40 -6.43
C VAL A 40 1.74 4.19 -7.61
N LEU A 41 2.83 3.44 -7.42
CA LEU A 41 3.76 3.13 -8.50
C LEU A 41 3.11 2.33 -9.64
N MET A 42 2.20 1.44 -9.32
CA MET A 42 1.41 0.71 -10.33
C MET A 42 0.46 1.63 -11.07
N GLU A 43 -0.25 2.50 -10.36
CA GLU A 43 -1.22 3.43 -10.92
C GLU A 43 -0.58 4.42 -11.90
N ILE A 44 0.59 4.96 -11.57
CA ILE A 44 1.32 5.88 -12.46
C ILE A 44 2.13 5.18 -13.57
N GLY A 45 2.06 3.86 -13.66
CA GLY A 45 2.73 3.09 -14.71
C GLY A 45 4.24 2.86 -14.51
N VAL A 46 4.78 3.16 -13.34
CA VAL A 46 6.20 2.94 -13.01
C VAL A 46 6.47 1.47 -12.68
N LEU A 47 5.51 0.80 -12.08
CA LEU A 47 5.57 -0.62 -11.75
C LEU A 47 4.45 -1.37 -12.50
N PRO A 48 4.76 -2.13 -13.57
CA PRO A 48 3.76 -2.93 -14.25
C PRO A 48 3.15 -3.98 -13.31
N LYS A 49 1.84 -4.14 -13.33
CA LYS A 49 1.13 -5.08 -12.45
C LYS A 49 1.62 -6.52 -12.58
N GLU A 50 1.87 -6.99 -13.80
CA GLU A 50 2.42 -8.34 -14.04
C GLU A 50 3.79 -8.53 -13.39
N LYS A 51 4.64 -7.51 -13.44
CA LYS A 51 5.96 -7.53 -12.81
C LYS A 51 5.88 -7.49 -11.29
N TYR A 52 4.94 -6.75 -10.74
CA TYR A 52 4.62 -6.78 -9.31
C TYR A 52 4.19 -8.19 -8.88
N GLU A 53 3.30 -8.85 -9.62
CA GLU A 53 2.87 -10.21 -9.33
C GLU A 53 4.02 -11.22 -9.43
N ASP A 54 4.88 -11.11 -10.45
CA ASP A 54 6.07 -11.94 -10.58
C ASP A 54 7.02 -11.78 -9.39
N TRP A 55 7.21 -10.55 -8.93
CA TRP A 55 7.99 -10.28 -7.74
C TRP A 55 7.34 -10.88 -6.48
N ARG A 56 6.03 -10.74 -6.31
CA ARG A 56 5.28 -11.36 -5.21
C ARG A 56 5.36 -12.89 -5.19
N ARG A 57 5.54 -13.51 -6.35
CA ARG A 57 5.73 -14.96 -6.49
C ARG A 57 7.19 -15.41 -6.37
N GLY A 58 8.10 -14.48 -6.10
CA GLY A 58 9.52 -14.78 -5.92
C GLY A 58 10.29 -15.05 -7.21
N ARG A 59 9.75 -14.67 -8.37
CA ARG A 59 10.40 -14.83 -9.68
C ARG A 59 11.40 -13.73 -9.98
N ILE A 60 11.39 -12.66 -9.20
CA ILE A 60 12.21 -11.46 -9.37
C ILE A 60 12.91 -11.18 -8.03
N ASP A 61 14.22 -10.97 -8.07
CA ASP A 61 15.08 -10.84 -6.88
C ASP A 61 14.76 -9.60 -6.05
N TYR A 62 14.51 -8.46 -6.71
CA TYR A 62 14.18 -7.20 -6.07
C TYR A 62 13.29 -6.32 -6.96
N LEU A 63 12.41 -5.54 -6.36
CA LEU A 63 11.36 -4.79 -7.06
C LEU A 63 11.93 -3.72 -8.01
N GLU A 64 12.97 -3.01 -7.62
CA GLU A 64 13.57 -1.94 -8.44
C GLU A 64 14.01 -2.43 -9.82
N ARG A 65 14.34 -3.73 -9.95
CA ARG A 65 14.75 -4.34 -11.22
C ARG A 65 13.70 -4.24 -12.31
N VAL A 66 12.43 -4.22 -11.95
CA VAL A 66 11.30 -4.25 -12.88
C VAL A 66 10.57 -2.92 -12.98
N CYS A 67 10.98 -1.91 -12.23
CA CYS A 67 10.46 -0.56 -12.40
C CYS A 67 10.91 0.04 -13.73
N THR A 68 10.03 0.78 -14.40
CA THR A 68 10.23 1.31 -15.75
C THR A 68 11.07 2.59 -15.80
N VAL A 69 11.45 3.13 -14.65
CA VAL A 69 12.23 4.36 -14.51
C VAL A 69 13.56 4.10 -13.81
N ASN A 70 14.53 4.98 -13.99
CA ASN A 70 15.80 4.88 -13.29
C ASN A 70 15.66 5.19 -11.78
N LEU A 71 16.68 4.80 -10.98
CA LEU A 71 16.65 4.96 -9.53
C LEU A 71 16.51 6.42 -9.08
N ARG A 72 17.08 7.37 -9.80
CA ARG A 72 16.96 8.80 -9.49
C ARG A 72 15.51 9.26 -9.59
N LYS A 73 14.83 8.88 -10.66
CA LYS A 73 13.41 9.21 -10.86
C LYS A 73 12.52 8.48 -9.87
N LEU A 74 12.82 7.22 -9.59
CA LEU A 74 12.11 6.41 -8.61
C LEU A 74 12.23 7.02 -7.20
N SER A 75 13.44 7.42 -6.79
CA SER A 75 13.67 8.09 -5.51
C SER A 75 12.91 9.43 -5.42
N PHE A 76 12.84 10.17 -6.51
CA PHE A 76 12.05 11.40 -6.58
C PHE A 76 10.56 11.11 -6.37
N ILE A 77 10.00 10.11 -7.06
CA ILE A 77 8.59 9.71 -6.94
C ILE A 77 8.29 9.27 -5.50
N MET A 78 9.12 8.44 -4.91
CA MET A 78 8.94 7.97 -3.53
C MET A 78 8.96 9.11 -2.52
N ARG A 79 9.79 10.10 -2.72
CA ARG A 79 9.82 11.32 -1.89
C ARG A 79 8.56 12.17 -2.05
N GLU A 80 8.05 12.33 -3.27
CA GLU A 80 6.81 13.07 -3.53
C GLU A 80 5.59 12.36 -2.90
N ILE A 81 5.54 11.03 -2.95
CA ILE A 81 4.50 10.24 -2.28
C ILE A 81 4.50 10.54 -0.77
N ARG A 82 5.65 10.50 -0.13
CA ARG A 82 5.76 10.78 1.32
C ARG A 82 5.39 12.22 1.67
N ALA A 83 5.86 13.17 0.88
CA ALA A 83 5.55 14.58 1.10
C ALA A 83 4.04 14.86 0.97
N TYR A 84 3.40 14.27 -0.03
CA TYR A 84 1.95 14.36 -0.23
C TYR A 84 1.18 13.72 0.94
N ALA A 85 1.57 12.53 1.36
CA ALA A 85 0.95 11.83 2.47
C ALA A 85 1.05 12.62 3.78
N GLN A 86 2.21 13.20 4.06
CA GLN A 86 2.43 14.04 5.23
C GLN A 86 1.55 15.30 5.18
N LYS A 87 1.49 15.97 4.03
CA LYS A 87 0.64 17.15 3.81
C LYS A 87 -0.85 16.84 3.96
N SER A 88 -1.26 15.64 3.58
CA SER A 88 -2.65 15.16 3.69
C SER A 88 -3.00 14.60 5.08
N GLY A 89 -2.07 14.61 6.03
CA GLY A 89 -2.30 14.13 7.39
C GLY A 89 -2.36 12.60 7.53
N LEU A 90 -1.88 11.86 6.53
CA LEU A 90 -1.82 10.40 6.58
C LEU A 90 -0.68 9.93 7.49
N LYS A 91 -0.91 8.84 8.21
CA LYS A 91 0.06 8.24 9.12
C LYS A 91 0.85 7.12 8.44
N PRO A 92 2.19 7.10 8.54
CA PRO A 92 2.98 6.02 8.01
C PRO A 92 2.81 4.75 8.83
N SER A 93 2.68 3.61 8.14
CA SER A 93 2.63 2.28 8.74
C SER A 93 3.51 1.34 7.91
N VAL A 94 4.47 0.70 8.55
CA VAL A 94 5.37 -0.24 7.87
C VAL A 94 4.74 -1.61 7.78
N THR A 95 4.76 -2.20 6.59
CA THR A 95 4.21 -3.52 6.31
C THR A 95 5.31 -4.46 5.82
N VAL A 96 5.20 -5.74 6.13
CA VAL A 96 6.09 -6.77 5.61
C VAL A 96 5.47 -7.40 4.37
N TYR A 97 6.17 -7.33 3.25
CA TYR A 97 5.79 -8.02 2.02
C TYR A 97 6.36 -9.42 2.01
N LYS A 98 5.49 -10.40 1.91
CA LYS A 98 5.82 -11.82 1.91
C LYS A 98 5.59 -12.42 0.54
N GLN A 99 6.39 -13.43 0.17
CA GLN A 99 6.20 -14.17 -1.07
C GLN A 99 4.87 -14.93 -1.06
N TRP A 100 4.15 -14.87 -2.19
CA TRP A 100 2.93 -15.63 -2.41
C TRP A 100 3.23 -17.07 -2.84
N ALA A 101 2.24 -17.96 -2.63
CA ALA A 101 2.27 -19.34 -3.12
C ALA A 101 3.51 -20.15 -2.70
N VAL A 102 4.06 -19.87 -1.52
CA VAL A 102 5.15 -20.65 -0.95
C VAL A 102 4.66 -22.05 -0.60
N LYS A 103 5.35 -23.07 -1.11
CA LYS A 103 5.03 -24.46 -0.81
C LYS A 103 5.46 -24.83 0.61
N LYS A 104 4.64 -25.63 1.28
CA LYS A 104 4.97 -26.21 2.57
C LYS A 104 6.07 -27.26 2.39
N LYS A 105 7.11 -27.20 3.20
CA LYS A 105 8.13 -28.26 3.23
C LYS A 105 7.55 -29.50 3.90
N SER A 106 7.87 -30.69 3.36
CA SER A 106 7.49 -31.95 3.97
C SER A 106 7.98 -32.04 5.42
N GLY A 107 7.11 -32.42 6.34
CA GLY A 107 7.42 -32.53 7.76
C GLY A 107 7.33 -31.26 8.59
N GLN A 108 7.02 -30.12 7.98
CA GLN A 108 6.82 -28.85 8.72
C GLN A 108 5.34 -28.52 8.91
N GLY A 109 4.97 -28.11 10.16
CA GLY A 109 3.61 -27.69 10.48
C GLY A 109 3.16 -26.41 9.77
N HIS A 110 4.07 -25.51 9.43
CA HIS A 110 3.79 -24.19 8.89
C HIS A 110 4.50 -23.94 7.56
N LYS A 111 3.89 -23.12 6.70
CA LYS A 111 4.56 -22.63 5.50
C LYS A 111 5.69 -21.66 5.88
N PRO A 112 6.87 -21.75 5.26
CA PRO A 112 7.93 -20.78 5.50
C PRO A 112 7.49 -19.39 5.04
N VAL A 113 7.89 -18.36 5.81
CA VAL A 113 7.65 -16.96 5.48
C VAL A 113 8.90 -16.41 4.80
N ILE A 114 8.78 -16.09 3.51
CA ILE A 114 9.86 -15.50 2.73
C ILE A 114 9.56 -14.01 2.57
N ARG A 115 10.42 -13.16 3.14
CA ARG A 115 10.36 -11.71 2.96
C ARG A 115 10.88 -11.34 1.60
N LEU A 116 10.17 -10.44 0.92
CA LEU A 116 10.55 -9.91 -0.36
C LEU A 116 11.46 -8.69 -0.19
N ARG A 117 12.37 -8.52 -1.13
CA ARG A 117 13.31 -7.42 -1.19
C ARG A 117 12.87 -6.40 -2.24
N PHE A 118 13.00 -5.12 -1.90
CA PHE A 118 12.61 -4.02 -2.79
C PHE A 118 13.78 -3.46 -3.58
N SER A 119 14.90 -3.20 -2.91
CA SER A 119 16.03 -2.49 -3.48
C SER A 119 17.21 -3.41 -3.81
N LYS A 120 18.01 -2.99 -4.80
CA LYS A 120 19.26 -3.66 -5.12
C LYS A 120 20.26 -3.59 -3.96
N SER A 121 20.33 -2.47 -3.26
CA SER A 121 21.24 -2.25 -2.14
C SER A 121 20.89 -3.05 -0.89
N GLY A 122 19.59 -3.31 -0.66
CA GLY A 122 19.10 -3.88 0.60
C GLY A 122 19.19 -2.94 1.80
N ASP A 123 19.43 -1.64 1.56
CA ASP A 123 19.51 -0.63 2.61
C ASP A 123 18.20 -0.59 3.42
N PRO A 124 18.25 -0.69 4.78
CA PRO A 124 17.06 -0.77 5.62
C PRO A 124 16.13 0.43 5.48
N ASP A 125 16.64 1.63 5.27
CA ASP A 125 15.81 2.82 5.12
C ASP A 125 15.10 2.83 3.76
N ILE A 126 15.77 2.42 2.71
CA ILE A 126 15.18 2.28 1.37
C ILE A 126 14.13 1.18 1.37
N GLU A 127 14.41 0.03 1.97
CA GLU A 127 13.45 -1.07 2.14
C GLU A 127 12.19 -0.59 2.90
N ARG A 128 12.36 0.18 3.95
CA ARG A 128 11.28 0.77 4.72
C ARG A 128 10.43 1.72 3.88
N TRP A 129 11.02 2.53 3.02
CA TRP A 129 10.29 3.47 2.17
C TRP A 129 9.32 2.77 1.23
N TYR A 130 9.74 1.67 0.60
CA TYR A 130 8.86 0.88 -0.26
C TYR A 130 7.76 0.15 0.51
N SER A 131 8.04 -0.32 1.70
CA SER A 131 7.11 -1.07 2.54
C SER A 131 6.17 -0.19 3.38
N THR A 132 6.32 1.12 3.32
CA THR A 132 5.46 2.04 4.06
C THR A 132 4.13 2.23 3.36
N HIS A 133 3.04 2.04 4.13
CA HIS A 133 1.69 2.41 3.77
C HIS A 133 1.32 3.71 4.50
N PHE A 134 0.48 4.52 3.88
CA PHE A 134 0.00 5.76 4.48
C PHE A 134 -1.47 5.60 4.81
N VAL A 135 -1.81 5.69 6.09
CA VAL A 135 -3.11 5.33 6.65
C VAL A 135 -3.86 6.59 7.07
N ASP A 136 -5.13 6.72 6.65
CA ASP A 136 -6.04 7.72 7.18
C ASP A 136 -6.62 7.24 8.52
N ALA A 137 -5.87 7.48 9.61
CA ALA A 137 -6.25 7.06 10.95
C ALA A 137 -7.56 7.70 11.43
N LYS A 138 -7.84 8.94 11.00
CA LYS A 138 -9.07 9.67 11.35
C LYS A 138 -10.29 9.01 10.73
N LYS A 139 -10.24 8.69 9.44
CA LYS A 139 -11.31 8.02 8.73
C LYS A 139 -11.55 6.60 9.23
N ILE A 140 -10.48 5.87 9.56
CA ILE A 140 -10.58 4.55 10.19
C ILE A 140 -11.30 4.64 11.55
N ALA A 141 -10.97 5.63 12.38
CA ALA A 141 -11.62 5.83 13.67
C ALA A 141 -13.11 6.16 13.50
N GLU A 142 -13.47 7.00 12.53
CA GLU A 142 -14.87 7.33 12.19
C GLU A 142 -15.67 6.09 11.76
N LEU A 143 -15.10 5.25 10.91
CA LEU A 143 -15.73 4.01 10.45
C LEU A 143 -15.92 3.00 11.57
N LYS A 144 -14.95 2.87 12.47
CA LYS A 144 -15.09 2.02 13.66
C LYS A 144 -16.20 2.50 14.58
N ALA A 145 -16.33 3.81 14.78
CA ALA A 145 -17.39 4.40 15.58
C ALA A 145 -18.77 4.15 14.98
N GLN A 146 -18.92 4.27 13.65
CA GLN A 146 -20.17 3.99 12.93
C GLN A 146 -20.59 2.52 13.08
N ARG A 147 -19.68 1.57 12.94
CA ARG A 147 -19.96 0.14 13.16
C ARG A 147 -20.41 -0.17 14.58
N MET A 148 -19.84 0.46 15.58
CA MET A 148 -20.25 0.23 16.97
C MET A 148 -21.66 0.75 17.23
N THR A 149 -22.08 1.82 16.54
CA THR A 149 -23.44 2.36 16.62
C THR A 149 -24.47 1.47 15.91
N GLU A 150 -24.10 0.79 14.83
CA GLU A 150 -24.97 -0.13 14.10
C GLU A 150 -25.18 -1.47 14.81
N ILE A 151 -24.20 -1.93 15.58
CA ILE A 151 -24.28 -3.20 16.33
C ILE A 151 -25.11 -3.05 17.61
N ALA A 152 -25.12 -1.87 18.24
CA ALA A 152 -25.83 -1.61 19.49
C ALA A 152 -27.37 -1.77 19.42
N PRO A 153 -28.09 -1.34 18.37
CA PRO A 153 -29.56 -1.54 18.30
C PRO A 153 -29.96 -3.00 18.13
N ASN A 154 -29.20 -3.82 17.41
CA ASN A 154 -29.55 -5.23 17.22
C ASN A 154 -29.41 -6.07 18.51
N ALA A 155 -28.56 -5.68 19.44
CA ALA A 155 -28.43 -6.36 20.73
C ALA A 155 -29.61 -6.07 21.68
N ALA A 156 -30.24 -4.90 21.55
CA ALA A 156 -31.39 -4.51 22.35
C ALA A 156 -32.70 -5.18 21.87
N GLU A 157 -32.84 -5.43 20.58
CA GLU A 157 -34.03 -6.09 20.00
C GLU A 157 -34.08 -7.59 20.32
N SER A 158 -32.95 -8.27 20.37
CA SER A 158 -32.89 -9.69 20.72
C SER A 158 -33.13 -9.99 22.23
N ALA A 159 -32.97 -8.99 23.08
CA ALA A 159 -33.26 -9.10 24.52
C ALA A 159 -34.73 -8.84 24.89
N ALA A 160 -35.55 -8.30 23.99
CA ALA A 160 -36.93 -7.97 24.19
C ALA A 160 -37.90 -9.11 23.78
N GLU A 161 -37.42 -10.17 23.11
CA GLU A 161 -38.23 -11.32 22.67
C GLU A 161 -38.10 -12.57 23.54
N ASN A 162 -37.57 -12.47 24.77
CA ASN A 162 -37.53 -13.57 25.73
C ASN A 162 -38.32 -13.27 26.97
#